data_fb25b2a2183a5e1b2ec8b18db5fae766
#
_entry.id   fb25b2a2183a5e1b2ec8b18db5fae766
#
_cell.length_a   1.000
_cell.length_b   1.000
_cell.length_c   1.000
_cell.angle_alpha   90.00
_cell.angle_beta   90.00
_cell.angle_gamma   90.00
#
_symmetry.space_group_name_H-M   'P 1'
#
loop_
_entity.id
_entity.type
_entity.pdbx_description
1 polymer ?
#
loop_
_entity_poly.entity_id
_entity_poly.type
_entity_poly.pdbx_seq_one_letter_code
_entity_poly.pdbx_strand_id
1 'polypeptide(L)'
;MPVVSRRKAIERLGGLAVLAVGATVLPAGSRIARGQAGQPSKVGTRVITLGTQGGPFPQVHRAQSSNLLLVNDTLYIIDAGDGVARRLAKGNFSTAAIGTIFLTHLHDDHTSGLGTLMSVAWDQNRTIPINVYGPPRTEELVKAAIQYFSISAEIRIDDGGRTVPLRQVFFGHDVGTGLVFQDANIKVTAVENSHFDFHKDRGKHKSYSYRFETPDRVIVFTGDTGQSDALAELAKGADLLFTETNTFEDRKEMMIESGQWQRMTESEREGLQRQGAYGHMTQRMLGEMAARANVKTVVLTHLTYSPSGNYERRAEEVRKYFSGPVILAKDLMEF
;
A
#
# COMPACT_ATOMS: atom_id res chain seq x y z
N MET A 1 -57.86 23.08 12.78
CA MET A 1 -58.22 23.39 11.38
C MET A 1 -57.63 22.31 10.47
N PRO A 2 -58.40 21.84 9.49
CA PRO A 2 -58.45 20.42 9.20
C PRO A 2 -57.49 19.93 8.07
N VAL A 3 -57.23 18.65 8.18
CA VAL A 3 -56.62 17.73 7.20
C VAL A 3 -57.51 17.72 5.94
N VAL A 4 -56.90 17.83 4.75
CA VAL A 4 -57.60 17.53 3.49
C VAL A 4 -56.87 16.39 2.78
N SER A 5 -57.55 15.27 2.81
CA SER A 5 -57.38 14.09 1.97
C SER A 5 -57.75 14.40 0.51
N ARG A 6 -56.97 13.96 -0.46
CA ARG A 6 -57.42 13.81 -1.84
C ARG A 6 -57.14 12.41 -2.37
N ARG A 7 -58.13 11.54 -2.22
CA ARG A 7 -58.45 10.41 -3.11
C ARG A 7 -59.50 10.89 -4.12
N LYS A 8 -59.35 10.46 -5.36
CA LYS A 8 -60.32 10.13 -6.45
C LYS A 8 -59.65 10.45 -7.78
N ALA A 9 -59.51 9.60 -8.70
CA ALA A 9 -60.26 8.56 -9.38
C ALA A 9 -60.23 8.92 -10.88
N ILE A 10 -59.75 8.05 -11.72
CA ILE A 10 -60.21 7.98 -13.11
C ILE A 10 -60.28 6.49 -13.48
N GLU A 11 -61.49 6.03 -13.68
CA GLU A 11 -61.86 4.80 -14.38
C GLU A 11 -62.16 5.09 -15.85
N ARG A 12 -61.98 4.01 -16.67
CA ARG A 12 -62.57 3.73 -18.00
C ARG A 12 -61.77 4.22 -19.21
N LEU A 13 -61.44 3.36 -20.11
CA LEU A 13 -62.08 2.45 -21.11
C LEU A 13 -60.88 1.90 -21.93
N GLY A 14 -60.74 0.71 -22.32
CA GLY A 14 -61.55 -0.31 -22.87
C GLY A 14 -60.80 -0.97 -24.05
N GLY A 15 -60.87 -2.30 -24.16
CA GLY A 15 -60.72 -2.97 -25.45
C GLY A 15 -59.52 -3.93 -25.63
N LEU A 16 -59.82 -5.19 -25.44
CA LEU A 16 -59.27 -6.46 -25.97
C LEU A 16 -58.18 -6.39 -27.07
N ALA A 17 -57.08 -7.16 -26.81
CA ALA A 17 -56.58 -8.17 -27.76
C ALA A 17 -55.73 -9.20 -26.99
N VAL A 18 -56.21 -10.42 -26.94
CA VAL A 18 -55.47 -11.60 -26.44
C VAL A 18 -54.55 -12.06 -27.54
N LEU A 19 -53.24 -12.01 -27.29
CA LEU A 19 -52.26 -12.82 -27.98
C LEU A 19 -51.43 -13.53 -26.95
N ALA A 20 -51.71 -14.82 -26.78
CA ALA A 20 -50.90 -15.71 -25.98
C ALA A 20 -49.57 -15.97 -26.69
N VAL A 21 -48.49 -15.43 -26.15
CA VAL A 21 -47.13 -15.89 -26.47
C VAL A 21 -46.60 -16.52 -25.18
N GLY A 22 -46.41 -17.83 -25.25
CA GLY A 22 -45.82 -18.60 -24.18
C GLY A 22 -44.41 -18.12 -23.87
N ALA A 23 -44.23 -17.41 -22.79
CA ALA A 23 -42.90 -17.11 -22.21
C ALA A 23 -42.54 -18.25 -21.26
N THR A 24 -41.65 -19.13 -21.72
CA THR A 24 -40.90 -20.02 -20.85
C THR A 24 -40.08 -19.18 -19.88
N VAL A 25 -40.53 -19.18 -18.61
CA VAL A 25 -39.76 -18.60 -17.51
C VAL A 25 -38.56 -19.51 -17.27
N LEU A 26 -37.40 -19.14 -17.81
CA LEU A 26 -36.12 -19.69 -17.38
C LEU A 26 -35.84 -19.16 -15.96
N PRO A 27 -35.40 -20.02 -15.02
CA PRO A 27 -35.03 -19.55 -13.70
C PRO A 27 -33.91 -18.54 -13.84
N ALA A 28 -34.01 -17.40 -13.17
CA ALA A 28 -32.99 -16.42 -13.05
C ALA A 28 -31.78 -17.05 -12.35
N GLY A 29 -30.90 -17.63 -13.14
CA GLY A 29 -29.59 -18.04 -12.68
C GLY A 29 -28.88 -16.81 -12.17
N SER A 30 -28.53 -16.81 -10.90
CA SER A 30 -27.63 -15.85 -10.29
C SER A 30 -26.42 -15.69 -11.18
N ARG A 31 -26.33 -14.58 -11.89
CA ARG A 31 -25.10 -14.16 -12.54
C ARG A 31 -24.13 -13.81 -11.40
N ILE A 32 -23.42 -14.83 -10.91
CA ILE A 32 -22.14 -14.60 -10.26
C ILE A 32 -21.36 -13.76 -11.25
N ALA A 33 -21.04 -12.53 -10.87
CA ALA A 33 -20.18 -11.69 -11.66
C ALA A 33 -18.89 -12.49 -11.90
N ARG A 34 -18.77 -13.09 -13.09
CA ARG A 34 -17.47 -13.57 -13.58
C ARG A 34 -16.63 -12.31 -13.62
N GLY A 35 -15.62 -12.24 -12.71
CA GLY A 35 -14.55 -11.28 -12.85
C GLY A 35 -14.14 -11.28 -14.33
N GLN A 36 -14.08 -10.12 -14.94
CA GLN A 36 -13.63 -9.99 -16.32
C GLN A 36 -12.36 -10.83 -16.46
N ALA A 37 -12.36 -11.71 -17.46
CA ALA A 37 -11.18 -12.47 -17.83
C ALA A 37 -10.06 -11.45 -17.99
N GLY A 38 -9.05 -11.53 -17.13
CA GLY A 38 -7.93 -10.61 -17.14
C GLY A 38 -7.30 -10.55 -18.52
N GLN A 39 -6.69 -9.42 -18.83
CA GLN A 39 -5.75 -9.35 -19.95
C GLN A 39 -4.79 -10.53 -19.83
N PRO A 40 -4.35 -11.13 -20.97
CA PRO A 40 -3.43 -12.25 -20.94
C PRO A 40 -2.25 -11.89 -20.03
N SER A 41 -1.94 -12.77 -19.09
CA SER A 41 -0.85 -12.55 -18.13
C SER A 41 0.42 -12.22 -18.90
N LYS A 42 0.99 -11.06 -18.63
CA LYS A 42 2.37 -10.79 -19.05
C LYS A 42 3.23 -11.74 -18.22
N VAL A 43 3.79 -12.76 -18.87
CA VAL A 43 4.71 -13.71 -18.23
C VAL A 43 5.86 -12.91 -17.63
N GLY A 44 6.13 -13.12 -16.34
CA GLY A 44 7.23 -12.48 -15.61
C GLY A 44 6.77 -11.72 -14.36
N THR A 45 7.76 -11.24 -13.63
CA THR A 45 7.56 -10.43 -12.42
C THR A 45 7.25 -8.99 -12.80
N ARG A 46 6.24 -8.41 -12.18
CA ARG A 46 5.82 -7.01 -12.36
C ARG A 46 5.68 -6.32 -11.02
N VAL A 47 6.11 -5.07 -10.94
CA VAL A 47 5.86 -4.21 -9.77
C VAL A 47 5.00 -3.03 -10.20
N ILE A 48 3.94 -2.75 -9.48
CA ILE A 48 3.11 -1.58 -9.67
C ILE A 48 3.15 -0.72 -8.41
N THR A 49 3.60 0.51 -8.54
CA THR A 49 3.54 1.49 -7.45
C THR A 49 2.10 1.94 -7.24
N LEU A 50 1.41 1.44 -6.22
CA LEU A 50 0.03 1.81 -5.92
C LEU A 50 -0.05 3.20 -5.31
N GLY A 51 0.86 3.51 -4.39
CA GLY A 51 0.97 4.81 -3.73
C GLY A 51 2.43 5.22 -3.58
N THR A 52 2.73 6.45 -3.95
CA THR A 52 4.10 6.98 -4.03
C THR A 52 4.32 8.20 -3.14
N GLN A 53 3.34 8.53 -2.30
CA GLN A 53 3.45 9.61 -1.33
C GLN A 53 4.24 9.15 -0.11
N GLY A 54 5.07 10.04 0.43
CA GLY A 54 5.72 9.92 1.73
C GLY A 54 5.15 10.89 2.75
N GLY A 55 5.13 10.43 3.99
CA GLY A 55 4.65 11.20 5.16
C GLY A 55 3.14 11.13 5.37
N PRO A 56 2.69 11.58 6.57
CA PRO A 56 1.33 11.32 7.05
C PRO A 56 0.26 12.19 6.38
N PHE A 57 0.62 13.34 5.80
CA PHE A 57 -0.37 14.29 5.29
C PHE A 57 -0.87 13.91 3.91
N PRO A 58 -2.19 13.67 3.71
CA PRO A 58 -2.72 13.27 2.43
C PRO A 58 -2.41 14.26 1.30
N GLN A 59 -2.05 13.75 0.14
CA GLN A 59 -1.86 14.53 -1.08
C GLN A 59 -2.95 14.22 -2.10
N VAL A 60 -3.33 15.21 -2.90
CA VAL A 60 -4.42 15.08 -3.88
C VAL A 60 -4.08 14.06 -5.00
N HIS A 61 -2.81 14.03 -5.42
CA HIS A 61 -2.41 13.31 -6.62
C HIS A 61 -1.68 11.98 -6.35
N ARG A 62 -1.31 11.72 -5.10
CA ARG A 62 -0.57 10.53 -4.70
C ARG A 62 -1.26 9.86 -3.51
N ALA A 63 -1.40 8.54 -3.55
CA ALA A 63 -1.75 7.74 -2.38
C ALA A 63 -0.50 7.50 -1.53
N GLN A 64 -0.69 7.18 -0.25
CA GLN A 64 0.41 6.85 0.66
C GLN A 64 1.11 5.55 0.27
N SER A 65 2.27 5.32 0.87
CA SER A 65 3.20 4.26 0.48
C SER A 65 2.53 2.89 0.36
N SER A 66 2.52 2.35 -0.85
CA SER A 66 2.07 0.99 -1.13
C SER A 66 2.53 0.53 -2.51
N ASN A 67 2.92 -0.75 -2.61
CA ASN A 67 3.36 -1.35 -3.86
C ASN A 67 2.69 -2.71 -4.03
N LEU A 68 2.43 -3.08 -5.27
CA LEU A 68 1.94 -4.40 -5.66
C LEU A 68 3.05 -5.12 -6.43
N LEU A 69 3.45 -6.27 -5.94
CA LEU A 69 4.31 -7.22 -6.66
C LEU A 69 3.43 -8.35 -7.20
N LEU A 70 3.51 -8.58 -8.51
CA LEU A 70 2.88 -9.69 -9.21
C LEU A 70 3.94 -10.69 -9.65
N VAL A 71 3.75 -11.95 -9.28
CA VAL A 71 4.57 -13.05 -9.76
C VAL A 71 3.65 -14.23 -10.07
N ASN A 72 3.63 -14.69 -11.32
CA ASN A 72 2.76 -15.78 -11.77
C ASN A 72 1.30 -15.58 -11.35
N ASP A 73 0.75 -14.38 -11.57
CA ASP A 73 -0.61 -13.95 -11.18
C ASP A 73 -0.90 -13.92 -9.66
N THR A 74 0.10 -14.21 -8.82
CA THR A 74 -0.03 -14.06 -7.35
C THR A 74 0.30 -12.62 -6.94
N LEU A 75 -0.57 -12.05 -6.11
CA LEU A 75 -0.50 -10.65 -5.66
C LEU A 75 0.11 -10.58 -4.26
N TYR A 76 1.18 -9.81 -4.12
CA TYR A 76 1.82 -9.46 -2.86
C TYR A 76 1.82 -7.95 -2.69
N ILE A 77 1.41 -7.48 -1.52
CA ILE A 77 1.41 -6.05 -1.19
C ILE A 77 2.61 -5.72 -0.31
N ILE A 78 3.31 -4.66 -0.60
CA ILE A 78 4.38 -4.10 0.23
C ILE A 78 3.94 -2.72 0.68
N ASP A 79 3.71 -2.58 1.98
CA ASP A 79 3.05 -1.47 2.65
C ASP A 79 1.61 -1.24 2.20
N ALA A 80 0.80 -0.70 3.09
CA ALA A 80 -0.63 -0.51 2.89
C ALA A 80 -1.09 0.86 3.45
N GLY A 81 -0.48 1.94 2.97
CA GLY A 81 -0.86 3.30 3.29
C GLY A 81 -2.25 3.68 2.76
N ASP A 82 -2.72 4.87 3.10
CA ASP A 82 -4.05 5.35 2.69
C ASP A 82 -4.20 5.34 1.17
N GLY A 83 -5.37 4.88 0.72
CA GLY A 83 -5.72 4.80 -0.70
C GLY A 83 -5.36 3.48 -1.38
N VAL A 84 -4.65 2.53 -0.72
CA VAL A 84 -4.22 1.26 -1.33
C VAL A 84 -5.37 0.49 -1.99
N ALA A 85 -6.52 0.31 -1.31
CA ALA A 85 -7.68 -0.38 -1.86
C ALA A 85 -8.25 0.33 -3.10
N ARG A 86 -8.30 1.65 -3.08
CA ARG A 86 -8.77 2.46 -4.22
C ARG A 86 -7.81 2.38 -5.41
N ARG A 87 -6.50 2.35 -5.16
CA ARG A 87 -5.48 2.23 -6.21
C ARG A 87 -5.48 0.84 -6.84
N LEU A 88 -5.67 -0.21 -6.05
CA LEU A 88 -5.91 -1.56 -6.59
C LEU A 88 -7.10 -1.58 -7.55
N ALA A 89 -8.24 -1.05 -7.11
CA ALA A 89 -9.44 -0.96 -7.96
C ALA A 89 -9.19 -0.14 -9.24
N LYS A 90 -8.48 0.99 -9.16
CA LYS A 90 -8.11 1.81 -10.32
C LYS A 90 -7.16 1.09 -11.27
N GLY A 91 -6.29 0.23 -10.74
CA GLY A 91 -5.40 -0.64 -11.53
C GLY A 91 -6.08 -1.91 -12.07
N ASN A 92 -7.39 -2.10 -11.82
CA ASN A 92 -8.15 -3.31 -12.13
C ASN A 92 -7.65 -4.58 -11.40
N PHE A 93 -7.11 -4.42 -10.20
CA PHE A 93 -6.72 -5.54 -9.34
C PHE A 93 -7.80 -5.81 -8.29
N SER A 94 -8.16 -7.07 -8.12
CA SER A 94 -9.12 -7.48 -7.09
C SER A 94 -8.47 -7.51 -5.71
N THR A 95 -9.06 -6.80 -4.75
CA THR A 95 -8.62 -6.89 -3.34
C THR A 95 -8.82 -8.29 -2.77
N ALA A 96 -9.81 -9.06 -3.28
CA ALA A 96 -10.03 -10.44 -2.88
C ALA A 96 -8.93 -11.41 -3.36
N ALA A 97 -8.09 -11.04 -4.31
CA ALA A 97 -7.01 -11.89 -4.82
C ALA A 97 -5.71 -11.76 -4.00
N ILE A 98 -5.60 -10.80 -3.08
CA ILE A 98 -4.40 -10.58 -2.27
C ILE A 98 -4.29 -11.71 -1.24
N GLY A 99 -3.13 -12.38 -1.20
CA GLY A 99 -2.84 -13.44 -0.22
C GLY A 99 -1.89 -13.01 0.89
N THR A 100 -0.95 -12.11 0.57
CA THR A 100 0.15 -11.77 1.48
C THR A 100 0.45 -10.27 1.41
N ILE A 101 0.68 -9.68 2.58
CA ILE A 101 1.05 -8.28 2.78
C ILE A 101 2.34 -8.25 3.59
N PHE A 102 3.30 -7.41 3.21
CA PHE A 102 4.53 -7.14 3.95
C PHE A 102 4.52 -5.67 4.39
N LEU A 103 4.75 -5.41 5.66
CA LEU A 103 4.88 -4.07 6.21
C LEU A 103 6.34 -3.80 6.54
N THR A 104 6.90 -2.71 5.99
CA THR A 104 8.27 -2.33 6.25
C THR A 104 8.43 -1.82 7.69
N HIS A 105 7.50 -0.99 8.11
CA HIS A 105 7.39 -0.47 9.49
C HIS A 105 5.96 -0.02 9.77
N LEU A 106 5.68 0.45 11.00
CA LEU A 106 4.31 0.67 11.45
C LEU A 106 3.91 2.15 11.56
N HIS A 107 4.56 3.07 10.82
CA HIS A 107 4.02 4.42 10.66
C HIS A 107 2.70 4.38 9.88
N ASP A 108 1.87 5.38 10.12
CA ASP A 108 0.51 5.47 9.57
C ASP A 108 0.49 5.61 8.04
N ASP A 109 1.44 6.30 7.44
CA ASP A 109 1.55 6.42 5.98
C ASP A 109 1.98 5.12 5.27
N HIS A 110 2.33 4.07 6.03
CA HIS A 110 2.57 2.71 5.55
C HIS A 110 1.47 1.72 5.96
N THR A 111 0.56 2.09 6.87
CA THR A 111 -0.40 1.14 7.46
C THR A 111 -1.85 1.62 7.50
N SER A 112 -2.13 2.91 7.32
CA SER A 112 -3.49 3.49 7.50
C SER A 112 -4.55 2.89 6.57
N GLY A 113 -4.16 2.40 5.40
CA GLY A 113 -5.05 1.73 4.47
C GLY A 113 -5.26 0.23 4.73
N LEU A 114 -4.46 -0.39 5.62
CA LEU A 114 -4.46 -1.84 5.87
C LEU A 114 -5.85 -2.32 6.30
N GLY A 115 -6.44 -1.69 7.30
CA GLY A 115 -7.75 -2.08 7.80
C GLY A 115 -8.84 -1.97 6.73
N THR A 116 -8.85 -0.89 5.95
CA THR A 116 -9.78 -0.72 4.82
C THR A 116 -9.57 -1.80 3.77
N LEU A 117 -8.32 -2.11 3.40
CA LEU A 117 -8.00 -3.17 2.45
C LEU A 117 -8.52 -4.52 2.93
N MET A 118 -8.30 -4.86 4.20
CA MET A 118 -8.80 -6.09 4.82
C MET A 118 -10.33 -6.16 4.78
N SER A 119 -11.02 -5.10 5.21
CA SER A 119 -12.48 -5.04 5.22
C SER A 119 -13.07 -5.21 3.82
N VAL A 120 -12.56 -4.46 2.83
CA VAL A 120 -13.04 -4.54 1.43
C VAL A 120 -12.74 -5.92 0.80
N ALA A 121 -11.60 -6.54 1.12
CA ALA A 121 -11.29 -7.89 0.66
C ALA A 121 -12.26 -8.92 1.24
N TRP A 122 -12.61 -8.80 2.53
CA TRP A 122 -13.58 -9.67 3.20
C TRP A 122 -14.99 -9.47 2.64
N ASP A 123 -15.39 -8.23 2.36
CA ASP A 123 -16.70 -7.89 1.79
C ASP A 123 -16.95 -8.53 0.41
N GLN A 124 -15.91 -8.96 -0.29
CA GLN A 124 -16.01 -9.71 -1.54
C GLN A 124 -16.18 -11.23 -1.33
N ASN A 125 -16.74 -11.65 -0.20
CA ASN A 125 -16.94 -13.05 0.20
C ASN A 125 -15.65 -13.87 0.26
N ARG A 126 -14.55 -13.23 0.67
CA ARG A 126 -13.28 -13.91 0.82
C ARG A 126 -13.32 -14.93 1.96
N THR A 127 -12.85 -16.14 1.69
CA THR A 127 -12.69 -17.23 2.66
C THR A 127 -11.22 -17.65 2.80
N ILE A 128 -10.35 -17.22 1.88
CA ILE A 128 -8.92 -17.55 1.88
C ILE A 128 -8.19 -16.58 2.82
N PRO A 129 -7.26 -17.06 3.66
CA PRO A 129 -6.49 -16.19 4.55
C PRO A 129 -5.72 -15.09 3.83
N ILE A 130 -5.59 -13.94 4.48
CA ILE A 130 -4.59 -12.92 4.20
C ILE A 130 -3.61 -12.91 5.37
N ASN A 131 -2.34 -13.10 5.07
CA ASN A 131 -1.26 -13.06 6.04
C ASN A 131 -0.52 -11.73 5.92
N VAL A 132 -0.34 -11.03 7.03
CA VAL A 132 0.36 -9.75 7.13
C VAL A 132 1.64 -9.97 7.90
N TYR A 133 2.78 -9.86 7.24
CA TYR A 133 4.11 -10.00 7.83
C TYR A 133 4.72 -8.62 8.04
N GLY A 134 5.33 -8.38 9.18
CA GLY A 134 5.98 -7.11 9.46
C GLY A 134 6.75 -7.12 10.78
N PRO A 135 7.31 -5.97 11.18
CA PRO A 135 8.08 -5.87 12.42
C PRO A 135 7.22 -6.15 13.65
N PRO A 136 7.84 -6.33 14.84
CA PRO A 136 7.11 -6.54 16.09
C PRO A 136 5.95 -5.55 16.28
N ARG A 137 4.79 -6.06 16.72
CA ARG A 137 3.47 -5.44 16.87
C ARG A 137 2.62 -5.44 15.58
N THR A 138 3.04 -6.08 14.51
CA THR A 138 2.18 -6.31 13.33
C THR A 138 0.96 -7.16 13.69
N GLU A 139 1.13 -8.20 14.52
CA GLU A 139 0.01 -9.01 15.02
C GLU A 139 -0.98 -8.17 15.83
N GLU A 140 -0.50 -7.27 16.68
CA GLU A 140 -1.33 -6.33 17.45
C GLU A 140 -2.09 -5.38 16.52
N LEU A 141 -1.42 -4.83 15.50
CA LEU A 141 -2.02 -3.94 14.51
C LEU A 141 -3.15 -4.61 13.73
N VAL A 142 -2.94 -5.86 13.28
CA VAL A 142 -3.97 -6.64 12.58
C VAL A 142 -5.17 -6.92 13.49
N LYS A 143 -4.95 -7.29 14.75
CA LYS A 143 -6.01 -7.46 15.76
C LYS A 143 -6.80 -6.16 15.97
N ALA A 144 -6.12 -5.02 16.07
CA ALA A 144 -6.76 -3.71 16.20
C ALA A 144 -7.60 -3.35 14.97
N ALA A 145 -7.11 -3.64 13.77
CA ALA A 145 -7.86 -3.43 12.52
C ALA A 145 -9.13 -4.30 12.48
N ILE A 146 -9.03 -5.58 12.85
CA ILE A 146 -10.20 -6.48 12.97
C ILE A 146 -11.20 -5.91 13.99
N GLN A 147 -10.75 -5.45 15.14
CA GLN A 147 -11.60 -4.85 16.16
C GLN A 147 -12.31 -3.59 15.65
N TYR A 148 -11.62 -2.73 14.93
CA TYR A 148 -12.22 -1.52 14.33
C TYR A 148 -13.36 -1.85 13.37
N PHE A 149 -13.21 -2.87 12.54
CA PHE A 149 -14.21 -3.26 11.53
C PHE A 149 -15.25 -4.27 12.05
N SER A 150 -15.15 -4.76 13.31
CA SER A 150 -16.04 -5.79 13.85
C SER A 150 -17.51 -5.38 13.81
N ILE A 151 -17.82 -4.12 14.13
CA ILE A 151 -19.20 -3.59 14.12
C ILE A 151 -19.81 -3.68 12.71
N SER A 152 -19.07 -3.21 11.70
CA SER A 152 -19.52 -3.31 10.32
C SER A 152 -19.66 -4.75 9.86
N ALA A 153 -18.77 -5.63 10.29
CA ALA A 153 -18.81 -7.06 9.95
C ALA A 153 -20.03 -7.75 10.55
N GLU A 154 -20.41 -7.46 11.78
CA GLU A 154 -21.65 -7.97 12.41
C GLU A 154 -22.88 -7.59 11.57
N ILE A 155 -23.01 -6.31 11.20
CA ILE A 155 -24.10 -5.82 10.36
C ILE A 155 -24.15 -6.59 9.03
N ARG A 156 -22.99 -6.77 8.36
CA ARG A 156 -22.90 -7.49 7.09
C ARG A 156 -23.25 -8.99 7.21
N ILE A 157 -22.98 -9.59 8.36
CA ILE A 157 -23.36 -10.98 8.65
C ILE A 157 -24.88 -11.07 8.85
N ASP A 158 -25.45 -10.15 9.61
CA ASP A 158 -26.90 -10.08 9.86
C ASP A 158 -27.70 -9.77 8.60
N ASP A 159 -27.15 -8.97 7.68
CA ASP A 159 -27.68 -8.77 6.32
C ASP A 159 -27.71 -10.08 5.49
N GLY A 160 -27.15 -11.18 6.00
CA GLY A 160 -27.13 -12.49 5.36
C GLY A 160 -26.12 -12.61 4.21
N GLY A 161 -25.27 -11.61 4.02
CA GLY A 161 -24.31 -11.56 2.91
C GLY A 161 -22.94 -12.18 3.21
N ARG A 162 -22.62 -12.44 4.48
CA ARG A 162 -21.31 -12.90 4.95
C ARG A 162 -21.48 -13.98 6.00
N THR A 163 -20.56 -14.96 5.99
CA THR A 163 -20.64 -16.11 6.91
C THR A 163 -19.36 -16.35 7.70
N VAL A 164 -18.22 -15.80 7.23
CA VAL A 164 -16.92 -16.05 7.83
C VAL A 164 -16.50 -14.85 8.68
N PRO A 165 -16.24 -15.01 9.99
CA PRO A 165 -15.72 -13.93 10.83
C PRO A 165 -14.36 -13.41 10.36
N LEU A 166 -14.13 -12.09 10.46
CA LEU A 166 -12.86 -11.45 10.07
C LEU A 166 -11.62 -12.13 10.65
N ARG A 167 -11.69 -12.53 11.94
CA ARG A 167 -10.58 -13.20 12.64
C ARG A 167 -10.17 -14.56 12.08
N GLN A 168 -10.99 -15.15 11.19
CA GLN A 168 -10.68 -16.41 10.51
C GLN A 168 -10.02 -16.22 9.16
N VAL A 169 -9.91 -14.97 8.71
CA VAL A 169 -9.40 -14.61 7.38
C VAL A 169 -8.11 -13.79 7.47
N PHE A 170 -7.89 -13.04 8.55
CA PHE A 170 -6.74 -12.15 8.66
C PHE A 170 -5.82 -12.53 9.81
N PHE A 171 -4.53 -12.67 9.48
CA PHE A 171 -3.50 -13.08 10.42
C PHE A 171 -2.30 -12.14 10.35
N GLY A 172 -1.91 -11.58 11.47
CA GLY A 172 -0.67 -10.82 11.61
C GLY A 172 0.46 -11.74 12.05
N HIS A 173 1.66 -11.47 11.57
CA HIS A 173 2.87 -12.20 11.91
C HIS A 173 4.00 -11.21 12.21
N ASP A 174 4.44 -11.19 13.45
CA ASP A 174 5.65 -10.47 13.84
C ASP A 174 6.87 -11.25 13.33
N VAL A 175 7.68 -10.62 12.49
CA VAL A 175 8.89 -11.25 11.94
C VAL A 175 10.16 -10.54 12.40
N GLY A 176 11.28 -11.25 12.33
CA GLY A 176 12.61 -10.71 12.55
C GLY A 176 13.36 -10.45 11.24
N THR A 177 14.69 -10.45 11.33
CA THR A 177 15.60 -10.37 10.18
C THR A 177 15.94 -11.75 9.63
N GLY A 178 16.49 -11.81 8.42
CA GLY A 178 16.78 -13.05 7.70
C GLY A 178 15.63 -13.47 6.79
N LEU A 179 15.46 -14.76 6.56
CA LEU A 179 14.36 -15.31 5.76
C LEU A 179 13.04 -15.14 6.51
N VAL A 180 12.12 -14.34 5.97
CA VAL A 180 10.83 -14.04 6.62
C VAL A 180 9.64 -14.70 5.92
N PHE A 181 9.78 -15.03 4.64
CA PHE A 181 8.73 -15.68 3.87
C PHE A 181 9.31 -16.40 2.66
N GLN A 182 8.71 -17.53 2.29
CA GLN A 182 9.01 -18.23 1.05
C GLN A 182 7.79 -19.04 0.59
N ASP A 183 7.50 -18.96 -0.70
CA ASP A 183 6.53 -19.81 -1.38
C ASP A 183 7.09 -20.29 -2.74
N ALA A 184 6.22 -20.75 -3.64
CA ALA A 184 6.63 -21.20 -4.97
C ALA A 184 7.09 -20.05 -5.90
N ASN A 185 6.72 -18.82 -5.59
CA ASN A 185 6.93 -17.65 -6.45
C ASN A 185 8.04 -16.74 -5.95
N ILE A 186 8.17 -16.56 -4.62
CA ILE A 186 9.09 -15.59 -4.04
C ILE A 186 9.80 -16.14 -2.81
N LYS A 187 11.02 -15.63 -2.61
CA LYS A 187 11.74 -15.73 -1.35
C LYS A 187 11.99 -14.33 -0.83
N VAL A 188 11.63 -14.06 0.43
CA VAL A 188 11.72 -12.73 1.04
C VAL A 188 12.68 -12.74 2.22
N THR A 189 13.70 -11.90 2.12
CA THR A 189 14.68 -11.68 3.20
C THR A 189 14.54 -10.26 3.73
N ALA A 190 14.59 -10.10 5.05
CA ALA A 190 14.55 -8.81 5.72
C ALA A 190 15.86 -8.48 6.43
N VAL A 191 16.20 -7.21 6.47
CA VAL A 191 17.21 -6.65 7.37
C VAL A 191 16.59 -5.47 8.11
N GLU A 192 17.02 -5.25 9.35
CA GLU A 192 16.70 -4.03 10.08
C GLU A 192 17.47 -2.86 9.44
N ASN A 193 16.78 -1.76 9.20
CA ASN A 193 17.38 -0.53 8.71
C ASN A 193 17.45 0.54 9.80
N SER A 194 17.96 1.73 9.48
CA SER A 194 18.28 2.76 10.47
C SER A 194 17.17 3.78 10.72
N HIS A 195 15.95 3.55 10.21
CA HIS A 195 14.86 4.54 10.30
C HIS A 195 14.58 5.05 11.72
N PHE A 196 14.68 4.17 12.73
CA PHE A 196 14.42 4.50 14.14
C PHE A 196 15.67 4.68 14.99
N ASP A 197 16.88 4.69 14.40
CA ASP A 197 18.13 4.80 15.16
C ASP A 197 18.31 6.14 15.88
N PHE A 198 17.56 7.17 15.48
CA PHE A 198 17.53 8.47 16.15
C PHE A 198 16.68 8.49 17.43
N HIS A 199 15.89 7.45 17.70
CA HIS A 199 15.11 7.35 18.92
C HIS A 199 15.99 7.10 20.16
N LYS A 200 15.62 7.70 21.30
CA LYS A 200 16.33 7.46 22.57
C LYS A 200 16.27 5.99 22.98
N ASP A 201 15.11 5.35 22.82
CA ASP A 201 14.90 3.92 23.08
C ASP A 201 15.15 3.13 21.79
N ARG A 202 16.44 3.01 21.44
CA ARG A 202 16.83 2.20 20.27
C ARG A 202 16.32 0.78 20.42
N GLY A 203 15.71 0.28 19.36
CA GLY A 203 15.17 -1.08 19.31
C GLY A 203 13.73 -1.25 19.78
N LYS A 204 13.07 -0.22 20.33
CA LYS A 204 11.64 -0.27 20.67
C LYS A 204 10.76 -0.39 19.44
N HIS A 205 11.10 0.33 18.40
CA HIS A 205 10.42 0.29 17.09
C HIS A 205 11.39 -0.27 16.05
N LYS A 206 10.88 -1.04 15.11
CA LYS A 206 11.68 -1.68 14.06
C LYS A 206 11.19 -1.23 12.70
N SER A 207 12.13 -1.00 11.79
CA SER A 207 11.90 -0.79 10.37
C SER A 207 12.75 -1.77 9.58
N TYR A 208 12.14 -2.39 8.57
CA TYR A 208 12.79 -3.41 7.75
C TYR A 208 12.85 -2.98 6.30
N SER A 209 13.97 -3.33 5.67
CA SER A 209 14.10 -3.38 4.24
C SER A 209 13.95 -4.83 3.78
N TYR A 210 13.22 -5.04 2.68
CA TYR A 210 12.93 -6.37 2.15
C TYR A 210 13.58 -6.60 0.80
N ARG A 211 14.17 -7.78 0.62
CA ARG A 211 14.65 -8.30 -0.65
C ARG A 211 13.74 -9.43 -1.11
N PHE A 212 13.15 -9.26 -2.28
CA PHE A 212 12.32 -10.25 -2.97
C PHE A 212 13.13 -10.87 -4.09
N GLU A 213 13.36 -12.16 -4.00
CA GLU A 213 13.94 -12.98 -5.08
C GLU A 213 12.80 -13.68 -5.78
N THR A 214 12.57 -13.37 -7.05
CA THR A 214 11.56 -13.97 -7.93
C THR A 214 12.25 -14.82 -8.99
N PRO A 215 11.55 -15.61 -9.82
CA PRO A 215 12.18 -16.42 -10.86
C PRO A 215 13.04 -15.65 -11.88
N ASP A 216 12.75 -14.38 -12.10
CA ASP A 216 13.37 -13.56 -13.16
C ASP A 216 14.00 -12.26 -12.67
N ARG A 217 13.78 -11.84 -11.42
CA ARG A 217 14.26 -10.55 -10.87
C ARG A 217 14.60 -10.62 -9.40
N VAL A 218 15.45 -9.67 -8.99
CA VAL A 218 15.68 -9.31 -7.61
C VAL A 218 15.21 -7.89 -7.37
N ILE A 219 14.28 -7.72 -6.42
CA ILE A 219 13.65 -6.45 -6.10
C ILE A 219 13.86 -6.13 -4.63
N VAL A 220 14.29 -4.92 -4.33
CA VAL A 220 14.46 -4.45 -2.95
C VAL A 220 13.54 -3.27 -2.69
N PHE A 221 12.80 -3.33 -1.59
CA PHE A 221 12.04 -2.23 -1.02
C PHE A 221 12.72 -1.80 0.27
N THR A 222 13.18 -0.55 0.32
CA THR A 222 13.94 -0.06 1.48
C THR A 222 13.07 0.22 2.69
N GLY A 223 11.77 0.52 2.49
CA GLY A 223 11.01 1.26 3.47
C GLY A 223 11.65 2.62 3.72
N ASP A 224 11.30 3.24 4.83
CA ASP A 224 11.95 4.46 5.30
C ASP A 224 13.25 4.08 6.01
N THR A 225 14.33 4.79 5.68
CA THR A 225 15.65 4.47 6.24
C THR A 225 16.63 5.61 6.09
N GLY A 226 17.50 5.79 7.07
CA GLY A 226 18.74 6.51 6.93
C GLY A 226 19.82 5.64 6.26
N GLN A 227 21.07 6.04 6.42
CA GLN A 227 22.20 5.24 5.95
C GLN A 227 22.28 3.91 6.72
N SER A 228 22.35 2.79 6.00
CA SER A 228 22.40 1.45 6.59
C SER A 228 23.30 0.53 5.78
N ASP A 229 24.32 -0.02 6.43
CA ASP A 229 25.23 -0.99 5.80
C ASP A 229 24.51 -2.32 5.55
N ALA A 230 23.58 -2.71 6.43
CA ALA A 230 22.76 -3.89 6.24
C ALA A 230 21.88 -3.79 4.99
N LEU A 231 21.29 -2.60 4.74
CA LEU A 231 20.55 -2.34 3.50
C LEU A 231 21.46 -2.37 2.27
N ALA A 232 22.64 -1.76 2.35
CA ALA A 232 23.59 -1.76 1.23
C ALA A 232 23.98 -3.20 0.84
N GLU A 233 24.18 -4.08 1.82
CA GLU A 233 24.45 -5.51 1.60
C GLU A 233 23.21 -6.23 1.00
N LEU A 234 22.01 -5.98 1.54
CA LEU A 234 20.75 -6.56 1.04
C LEU A 234 20.49 -6.17 -0.41
N ALA A 235 20.83 -4.94 -0.79
CA ALA A 235 20.58 -4.38 -2.12
C ALA A 235 21.59 -4.85 -3.19
N LYS A 236 22.62 -5.60 -2.83
CA LYS A 236 23.64 -6.05 -3.80
C LYS A 236 23.03 -6.73 -5.01
N GLY A 237 23.36 -6.20 -6.19
CA GLY A 237 22.93 -6.72 -7.48
C GLY A 237 21.43 -6.71 -7.74
N ALA A 238 20.65 -5.92 -6.98
CA ALA A 238 19.22 -5.79 -7.21
C ALA A 238 18.91 -5.24 -8.61
N ASP A 239 17.93 -5.82 -9.28
CA ASP A 239 17.42 -5.32 -10.56
C ASP A 239 16.66 -4.01 -10.37
N LEU A 240 15.84 -3.93 -9.31
CA LEU A 240 15.06 -2.76 -8.94
C LEU A 240 15.26 -2.46 -7.45
N LEU A 241 15.57 -1.21 -7.13
CA LEU A 241 15.60 -0.68 -5.77
C LEU A 241 14.50 0.37 -5.62
N PHE A 242 13.39 0.01 -4.99
CA PHE A 242 12.33 0.96 -4.60
C PHE A 242 12.73 1.62 -3.29
N THR A 243 12.88 2.93 -3.31
CA THR A 243 13.47 3.66 -2.18
C THR A 243 12.88 5.05 -2.04
N GLU A 244 12.94 5.56 -0.82
CA GLU A 244 12.73 6.96 -0.53
C GLU A 244 14.00 7.78 -0.76
N THR A 245 13.84 9.09 -0.81
CA THR A 245 14.90 10.06 -0.55
C THR A 245 14.27 11.35 -0.06
N ASN A 246 14.52 11.68 1.21
CA ASN A 246 13.95 12.84 1.88
C ASN A 246 15.04 13.57 2.64
N THR A 247 15.08 14.90 2.50
CA THR A 247 15.97 15.74 3.30
C THR A 247 15.17 16.43 4.41
N PHE A 248 15.88 16.89 5.42
CA PHE A 248 15.29 17.75 6.43
C PHE A 248 14.71 19.02 5.80
N GLU A 249 15.38 19.59 4.80
CA GLU A 249 14.97 20.80 4.09
C GLU A 249 13.65 20.60 3.35
N ASP A 250 13.48 19.48 2.62
CA ASP A 250 12.23 19.15 1.93
C ASP A 250 11.05 19.10 2.92
N ARG A 251 11.24 18.51 4.10
CA ARG A 251 10.21 18.40 5.14
C ARG A 251 9.94 19.73 5.82
N LYS A 252 10.96 20.51 6.10
CA LYS A 252 10.86 21.85 6.70
C LYS A 252 10.08 22.79 5.79
N GLU A 253 10.35 22.75 4.48
CA GLU A 253 9.67 23.59 3.48
C GLU A 253 8.15 23.31 3.50
N MET A 254 7.75 22.03 3.49
CA MET A 254 6.36 21.60 3.63
C MET A 254 5.71 22.11 4.92
N MET A 255 6.41 22.03 6.06
CA MET A 255 5.90 22.47 7.35
C MET A 255 5.79 23.99 7.46
N ILE A 256 6.65 24.74 6.80
CA ILE A 256 6.55 26.21 6.71
C ILE A 256 5.29 26.59 5.93
N GLU A 257 5.07 25.97 4.77
CA GLU A 257 3.91 26.25 3.92
C GLU A 257 2.58 25.92 4.62
N SER A 258 2.52 24.79 5.34
CA SER A 258 1.34 24.40 6.11
C SER A 258 1.15 25.20 7.41
N GLY A 259 2.05 26.11 7.74
CA GLY A 259 2.05 26.88 8.99
C GLY A 259 2.36 26.04 10.24
N GLN A 260 2.76 24.79 10.09
CA GLN A 260 3.12 23.93 11.24
C GLN A 260 4.43 24.36 11.88
N TRP A 261 5.43 24.68 11.07
CA TRP A 261 6.75 25.09 11.54
C TRP A 261 6.70 26.22 12.59
N GLN A 262 5.82 27.19 12.37
CA GLN A 262 5.65 28.36 13.27
C GLN A 262 5.03 27.97 14.61
N ARG A 263 4.23 26.88 14.65
CA ARG A 263 3.57 26.39 15.87
C ARG A 263 4.42 25.41 16.67
N MET A 264 5.49 24.87 16.08
CA MET A 264 6.37 23.91 16.74
C MET A 264 7.25 24.58 17.79
N THR A 265 7.42 23.90 18.90
CA THR A 265 8.45 24.20 19.91
C THR A 265 9.85 23.94 19.35
N GLU A 266 10.87 24.49 20.01
CA GLU A 266 12.26 24.24 19.64
C GLU A 266 12.62 22.75 19.73
N SER A 267 12.18 22.05 20.77
CA SER A 267 12.38 20.60 20.95
C SER A 267 11.76 19.78 19.83
N GLU A 268 10.57 20.15 19.33
CA GLU A 268 9.94 19.48 18.20
C GLU A 268 10.73 19.71 16.90
N ARG A 269 11.22 20.93 16.66
CA ARG A 269 12.07 21.25 15.50
C ARG A 269 13.38 20.47 15.52
N GLU A 270 14.04 20.38 16.69
CA GLU A 270 15.24 19.57 16.86
C GLU A 270 14.95 18.05 16.65
N GLY A 271 13.80 17.57 17.15
CA GLY A 271 13.35 16.19 16.90
C GLY A 271 13.20 15.90 15.41
N LEU A 272 12.56 16.82 14.67
CA LEU A 272 12.38 16.72 13.23
C LEU A 272 13.71 16.77 12.48
N GLN A 273 14.66 17.61 12.93
CA GLN A 273 15.99 17.69 12.34
C GLN A 273 16.77 16.38 12.54
N ARG A 274 16.71 15.79 13.74
CA ARG A 274 17.33 14.48 14.01
C ARG A 274 16.70 13.38 13.14
N GLN A 275 15.39 13.36 13.02
CA GLN A 275 14.69 12.40 12.16
C GLN A 275 15.13 12.56 10.70
N GLY A 276 15.18 13.78 10.18
CA GLY A 276 15.63 14.05 8.81
C GLY A 276 17.11 13.71 8.56
N ALA A 277 17.96 13.86 9.57
CA ALA A 277 19.38 13.59 9.46
C ALA A 277 19.76 12.10 9.55
N TYR A 278 19.00 11.32 10.34
CA TYR A 278 19.38 9.94 10.66
C TYR A 278 18.35 8.92 10.22
N GLY A 279 17.07 9.29 10.14
CA GLY A 279 15.96 8.38 9.80
C GLY A 279 15.64 8.29 8.30
N HIS A 280 16.25 9.14 7.48
CA HIS A 280 16.02 9.19 6.03
C HIS A 280 17.33 9.39 5.25
N MET A 281 17.37 8.85 4.02
CA MET A 281 18.53 9.01 3.15
C MET A 281 18.45 10.31 2.35
N THR A 282 19.57 11.03 2.30
CA THR A 282 19.75 12.09 1.31
C THR A 282 19.99 11.50 -0.09
N GLN A 283 19.77 12.29 -1.12
CA GLN A 283 19.98 11.90 -2.52
C GLN A 283 21.42 11.41 -2.76
N ARG A 284 22.41 12.06 -2.12
CA ARG A 284 23.82 11.65 -2.19
C ARG A 284 24.04 10.28 -1.56
N MET A 285 23.58 10.08 -0.31
CA MET A 285 23.70 8.79 0.40
C MET A 285 23.11 7.65 -0.42
N LEU A 286 21.91 7.88 -0.98
CA LEU A 286 21.24 6.92 -1.84
C LEU A 286 22.05 6.59 -3.09
N GLY A 287 22.52 7.61 -3.83
CA GLY A 287 23.28 7.42 -5.05
C GLY A 287 24.60 6.65 -4.79
N GLU A 288 25.34 7.03 -3.76
CA GLU A 288 26.58 6.36 -3.36
C GLU A 288 26.31 4.90 -2.91
N MET A 289 25.24 4.64 -2.17
CA MET A 289 24.86 3.29 -1.75
C MET A 289 24.45 2.43 -2.95
N ALA A 290 23.60 2.93 -3.84
CA ALA A 290 23.14 2.20 -5.02
C ALA A 290 24.32 1.84 -5.95
N ALA A 291 25.28 2.75 -6.12
CA ALA A 291 26.50 2.51 -6.90
C ALA A 291 27.34 1.41 -6.26
N ARG A 292 27.62 1.48 -4.96
CA ARG A 292 28.39 0.46 -4.22
C ARG A 292 27.72 -0.90 -4.24
N ALA A 293 26.40 -0.95 -4.16
CA ALA A 293 25.63 -2.18 -4.18
C ALA A 293 25.43 -2.75 -5.59
N ASN A 294 25.94 -2.08 -6.63
CA ASN A 294 25.75 -2.48 -8.03
C ASN A 294 24.26 -2.72 -8.38
N VAL A 295 23.39 -1.83 -7.91
CA VAL A 295 21.96 -1.81 -8.24
C VAL A 295 21.81 -1.51 -9.73
N LYS A 296 20.86 -2.15 -10.44
CA LYS A 296 20.67 -1.89 -11.87
C LYS A 296 19.77 -0.67 -12.12
N THR A 297 18.71 -0.49 -11.33
CA THR A 297 17.78 0.63 -11.48
C THR A 297 17.29 1.10 -10.11
N VAL A 298 17.33 2.40 -9.87
CA VAL A 298 16.76 3.06 -8.70
C VAL A 298 15.36 3.59 -9.06
N VAL A 299 14.37 3.28 -8.26
CA VAL A 299 12.99 3.77 -8.36
C VAL A 299 12.68 4.62 -7.13
N LEU A 300 12.59 5.93 -7.33
CA LEU A 300 12.26 6.87 -6.27
C LEU A 300 10.75 6.86 -6.01
N THR A 301 10.37 6.48 -4.81
CA THR A 301 9.00 6.46 -4.29
C THR A 301 8.95 7.17 -2.95
N HIS A 302 7.85 7.07 -2.20
CA HIS A 302 7.71 7.70 -0.88
C HIS A 302 8.10 9.19 -0.89
N LEU A 303 7.51 9.93 -1.84
CA LEU A 303 7.86 11.32 -2.10
C LEU A 303 7.08 12.24 -1.16
N THR A 304 7.76 12.86 -0.21
CA THR A 304 7.18 13.93 0.60
C THR A 304 6.74 15.08 -0.29
N TYR A 305 5.65 15.74 0.11
CA TYR A 305 5.12 16.88 -0.61
C TYR A 305 6.22 17.92 -0.91
N SER A 306 6.22 18.44 -2.12
CA SER A 306 7.09 19.52 -2.54
C SER A 306 6.22 20.69 -2.97
N PRO A 307 6.30 21.85 -2.31
CA PRO A 307 5.56 23.06 -2.68
C PRO A 307 5.78 23.49 -4.12
N SER A 308 7.01 23.38 -4.59
CA SER A 308 7.39 23.70 -5.97
C SER A 308 6.89 22.67 -7.00
N GLY A 309 6.45 21.49 -6.57
CA GLY A 309 6.13 20.35 -7.45
C GLY A 309 7.33 19.77 -8.19
N ASN A 310 8.52 20.26 -7.96
CA ASN A 310 9.75 19.83 -8.65
C ASN A 310 10.39 18.62 -8.00
N TYR A 311 9.77 17.45 -8.15
CA TYR A 311 10.33 16.17 -7.69
C TYR A 311 11.52 15.72 -8.54
N GLU A 312 11.63 16.16 -9.81
CA GLU A 312 12.72 15.74 -10.70
C GLU A 312 14.10 16.17 -10.18
N ARG A 313 14.18 17.31 -9.48
CA ARG A 313 15.40 17.74 -8.80
C ARG A 313 16.02 16.65 -7.91
N ARG A 314 15.17 15.82 -7.25
CA ARG A 314 15.65 14.73 -6.39
C ARG A 314 16.32 13.63 -7.22
N ALA A 315 15.73 13.27 -8.35
CA ALA A 315 16.31 12.29 -9.25
C ALA A 315 17.60 12.79 -9.90
N GLU A 316 17.64 14.06 -10.31
CA GLU A 316 18.83 14.71 -10.86
C GLU A 316 20.00 14.68 -9.84
N GLU A 317 19.71 14.94 -8.57
CA GLU A 317 20.73 14.90 -7.52
C GLU A 317 21.27 13.47 -7.29
N VAL A 318 20.42 12.44 -7.30
CA VAL A 318 20.85 11.03 -7.21
C VAL A 318 21.76 10.66 -8.39
N ARG A 319 21.41 11.10 -9.62
CA ARG A 319 22.19 10.83 -10.85
C ARG A 319 23.61 11.37 -10.82
N LYS A 320 23.94 12.31 -9.94
CA LYS A 320 25.32 12.77 -9.76
C LYS A 320 26.23 11.71 -9.11
N TYR A 321 25.65 10.74 -8.40
CA TYR A 321 26.36 9.73 -7.61
C TYR A 321 26.06 8.29 -8.06
N PHE A 322 25.08 8.11 -8.96
CA PHE A 322 24.70 6.82 -9.49
C PHE A 322 24.52 6.89 -11.01
N SER A 323 25.28 6.06 -11.75
CA SER A 323 25.31 6.08 -13.21
C SER A 323 24.18 5.26 -13.88
N GLY A 324 23.46 4.44 -13.12
CA GLY A 324 22.33 3.66 -13.62
C GLY A 324 21.05 4.50 -13.76
N PRO A 325 19.99 3.94 -14.33
CA PRO A 325 18.69 4.59 -14.43
C PRO A 325 18.13 4.98 -13.05
N VAL A 326 17.66 6.22 -12.92
CA VAL A 326 16.92 6.74 -11.77
C VAL A 326 15.55 7.19 -12.25
N ILE A 327 14.50 6.52 -11.78
CA ILE A 327 13.11 6.71 -12.22
C ILE A 327 12.31 7.32 -11.09
N LEU A 328 11.64 8.42 -11.35
CA LEU A 328 10.69 9.03 -10.41
C LEU A 328 9.33 8.35 -10.56
N ALA A 329 8.91 7.60 -9.55
CA ALA A 329 7.66 6.86 -9.59
C ALA A 329 6.42 7.76 -9.52
N LYS A 330 5.37 7.30 -10.15
CA LYS A 330 4.00 7.84 -10.04
C LYS A 330 3.06 6.70 -9.65
N ASP A 331 1.95 7.05 -9.05
CA ASP A 331 0.93 6.05 -8.74
C ASP A 331 0.47 5.31 -10.00
N LEU A 332 0.36 3.98 -9.89
CA LEU A 332 0.00 3.05 -10.96
C LEU A 332 1.05 2.91 -12.08
N MET A 333 2.28 3.31 -11.82
CA MET A 333 3.40 3.04 -12.73
C MET A 333 3.83 1.58 -12.60
N GLU A 334 4.13 0.94 -13.74
CA GLU A 334 4.54 -0.47 -13.82
C GLU A 334 6.02 -0.59 -14.20
N PHE A 335 6.70 -1.58 -13.60
CA PHE A 335 8.11 -1.91 -13.79
C PHE A 335 8.32 -3.38 -14.11
#